data_274c9030cddb520cf30113b4ff060e49
#
_entry.id   274c9030cddb520cf30113b4ff060e49
#
_cell.length_a   1.000
_cell.length_b   1.000
_cell.length_c   1.000
_cell.angle_alpha   90.00
_cell.angle_beta   90.00
_cell.angle_gamma   90.00
#
_symmetry.space_group_name_H-M   'P 1'
#
loop_
_entity.id
_entity.type
_entity.pdbx_description
1 polymer ?
#
loop_
_entity_poly.entity_id
_entity_poly.type
_entity_poly.pdbx_seq_one_letter_code
_entity_poly.pdbx_strand_id
1 'polypeptide(L)'
;MSTAKMVFHGSDIEKICEVYQLKPEEIVKFGANVNPQGLSEHVKKQLAGRLDILSSYPDRDYTSLRNTISEYCNIPAEFILPGNGSSELIALLIQERNPKHTLILGPTYSEYSRELSFSGSTQEYYHLREEDNFVLDVDDFCRTLDGKYDFLILCNPNNPTSSAISINDLRRIVSFCNERNIFVMIDETYVEFAPDINEITAVSLTREFTNLMILRGVSKFYAAPGMRLGYGITGNLEFLRKMKEKQVPWSLNSLGALAGELMLKDKNYIRQTRDLILSERTHLLKALENIPTYKTYPAYANFLLLKIQKPGLTSRDVFDACIRQGLMIRDCSSFECLDGEYIRFCIMHPQDNTRLLHILTSL
;
A
#
# COMPACT_ATOMS: atom_id res chain seq x y z
N MET A 1 21.38 -26.38 -16.85
CA MET A 1 21.62 -25.22 -15.99
C MET A 1 20.40 -25.08 -15.09
N SER A 2 20.57 -25.18 -13.78
CA SER A 2 19.48 -25.11 -12.80
C SER A 2 18.84 -23.71 -12.91
N THR A 3 17.58 -23.63 -13.34
CA THR A 3 16.76 -22.44 -13.29
C THR A 3 16.40 -22.20 -11.82
N ALA A 4 17.29 -21.52 -11.09
CA ALA A 4 16.90 -20.95 -9.79
C ALA A 4 15.60 -20.16 -10.02
N LYS A 5 14.56 -20.43 -9.21
CA LYS A 5 13.26 -19.72 -9.26
C LYS A 5 13.53 -18.22 -9.20
N MET A 6 13.54 -17.54 -10.35
CA MET A 6 13.62 -16.07 -10.36
C MET A 6 12.31 -15.52 -9.87
N VAL A 7 12.31 -14.97 -8.67
CA VAL A 7 11.19 -14.22 -8.11
C VAL A 7 11.32 -12.77 -8.59
N PHE A 8 10.28 -12.26 -9.26
CA PHE A 8 10.22 -10.88 -9.70
C PHE A 8 9.41 -10.03 -8.72
N HIS A 9 9.93 -8.86 -8.38
CA HIS A 9 9.11 -7.84 -7.71
C HIS A 9 8.11 -7.25 -8.73
N GLY A 10 6.93 -6.79 -8.26
CA GLY A 10 5.88 -6.25 -9.15
C GLY A 10 6.26 -5.01 -9.97
N SER A 11 7.49 -4.49 -9.83
CA SER A 11 8.05 -3.33 -10.57
C SER A 11 9.35 -3.64 -11.31
N ASP A 12 9.80 -4.90 -11.38
CA ASP A 12 11.07 -5.31 -12.00
C ASP A 12 10.94 -5.44 -13.54
N ILE A 13 10.50 -4.36 -14.20
CA ILE A 13 10.16 -4.38 -15.63
C ILE A 13 11.37 -4.66 -16.50
N GLU A 14 12.51 -4.02 -16.23
CA GLU A 14 13.73 -4.17 -17.00
C GLU A 14 14.17 -5.64 -17.06
N LYS A 15 14.18 -6.30 -15.89
CA LYS A 15 14.56 -7.71 -15.76
C LYS A 15 13.55 -8.65 -16.44
N ILE A 16 12.27 -8.32 -16.38
CA ILE A 16 11.21 -9.10 -17.05
C ILE A 16 11.33 -8.95 -18.57
N CYS A 17 11.55 -7.72 -19.05
CA CYS A 17 11.77 -7.46 -20.48
C CYS A 17 12.96 -8.26 -21.04
N GLU A 18 14.05 -8.32 -20.27
CA GLU A 18 15.22 -9.11 -20.65
C GLU A 18 14.92 -10.61 -20.74
N VAL A 19 14.26 -11.16 -19.70
CA VAL A 19 14.00 -12.61 -19.61
C VAL A 19 12.96 -13.07 -20.64
N TYR A 20 11.91 -12.28 -20.89
CA TYR A 20 10.80 -12.65 -21.78
C TYR A 20 10.91 -12.03 -23.17
N GLN A 21 11.97 -11.26 -23.45
CA GLN A 21 12.22 -10.57 -24.72
C GLN A 21 11.04 -9.67 -25.15
N LEU A 22 10.46 -8.98 -24.15
CA LEU A 22 9.37 -8.02 -24.34
C LEU A 22 9.90 -6.58 -24.27
N LYS A 23 9.17 -5.64 -24.88
CA LYS A 23 9.45 -4.22 -24.72
C LYS A 23 8.61 -3.65 -23.56
N PRO A 24 9.13 -2.65 -22.80
CA PRO A 24 8.42 -2.06 -21.67
C PRO A 24 7.02 -1.50 -22.02
N GLU A 25 6.85 -0.98 -23.24
CA GLU A 25 5.60 -0.44 -23.77
C GLU A 25 4.55 -1.50 -24.10
N GLU A 26 4.95 -2.77 -24.24
CA GLU A 26 4.06 -3.90 -24.52
C GLU A 26 3.47 -4.50 -23.23
N ILE A 27 3.95 -4.04 -22.05
CA ILE A 27 3.59 -4.63 -20.75
C ILE A 27 2.52 -3.81 -20.02
N VAL A 28 1.38 -4.44 -19.76
CA VAL A 28 0.37 -3.95 -18.82
C VAL A 28 0.76 -4.38 -17.39
N LYS A 29 0.95 -3.41 -16.50
CA LYS A 29 1.60 -3.59 -15.19
C LYS A 29 0.62 -3.96 -14.08
N PHE A 30 -0.03 -5.10 -14.18
CA PHE A 30 -0.96 -5.60 -13.16
C PHE A 30 -0.31 -5.87 -11.78
N GLY A 31 1.00 -6.06 -11.72
CA GLY A 31 1.71 -6.33 -10.47
C GLY A 31 2.06 -5.10 -9.63
N ALA A 32 1.97 -3.88 -10.20
CA ALA A 32 2.46 -2.66 -9.57
C ALA A 32 1.46 -1.99 -8.60
N ASN A 33 0.18 -2.36 -8.65
CA ASN A 33 -0.91 -1.79 -7.86
C ASN A 33 -1.07 -0.27 -8.04
N VAL A 34 -0.74 0.25 -9.20
CA VAL A 34 -0.88 1.68 -9.52
C VAL A 34 -2.20 1.90 -10.27
N ASN A 35 -2.88 3.00 -9.99
CA ASN A 35 -4.10 3.40 -10.68
C ASN A 35 -3.89 3.46 -12.20
N PRO A 36 -4.69 2.76 -13.01
CA PRO A 36 -4.51 2.70 -14.47
C PRO A 36 -4.77 4.02 -15.19
N GLN A 37 -5.47 4.98 -14.59
CA GLN A 37 -5.73 6.28 -15.19
C GLN A 37 -4.46 7.13 -15.39
N GLY A 38 -3.35 6.74 -14.73
CA GLY A 38 -2.14 7.55 -14.74
C GLY A 38 -2.29 8.85 -13.97
N LEU A 39 -1.28 9.72 -14.04
CA LEU A 39 -1.31 11.03 -13.41
C LEU A 39 -2.38 11.92 -14.07
N SER A 40 -3.19 12.61 -13.26
CA SER A 40 -4.23 13.56 -13.74
C SER A 40 -3.71 14.53 -14.79
N GLU A 41 -4.43 14.68 -15.90
CA GLU A 41 -4.10 15.65 -16.97
C GLU A 41 -4.10 17.09 -16.45
N HIS A 42 -4.99 17.40 -15.50
CA HIS A 42 -4.99 18.70 -14.82
C HIS A 42 -3.67 18.92 -14.08
N VAL A 43 -3.23 17.95 -13.30
CA VAL A 43 -1.97 18.01 -12.54
C VAL A 43 -0.77 18.12 -13.50
N LYS A 44 -0.71 17.31 -14.56
CA LYS A 44 0.35 17.39 -15.59
C LYS A 44 0.49 18.79 -16.18
N LYS A 45 -0.65 19.39 -16.59
CA LYS A 45 -0.66 20.74 -17.18
C LYS A 45 -0.19 21.81 -16.19
N GLN A 46 -0.63 21.71 -14.93
CA GLN A 46 -0.23 22.67 -13.89
C GLN A 46 1.25 22.57 -13.55
N LEU A 47 1.81 21.34 -13.48
CA LEU A 47 3.23 21.11 -13.23
C LEU A 47 4.09 21.62 -14.38
N ALA A 48 3.71 21.32 -15.63
CA ALA A 48 4.44 21.78 -16.83
C ALA A 48 4.55 23.31 -16.89
N GLY A 49 3.53 24.04 -16.43
CA GLY A 49 3.53 25.50 -16.37
C GLY A 49 4.29 26.12 -15.20
N ARG A 50 4.87 25.29 -14.29
CA ARG A 50 5.50 25.75 -13.05
C ARG A 50 6.87 25.14 -12.81
N LEU A 51 7.60 24.72 -13.84
CA LEU A 51 8.91 24.09 -13.71
C LEU A 51 9.97 25.02 -13.10
N ASP A 52 9.78 26.32 -13.15
CA ASP A 52 10.67 27.32 -12.55
C ASP A 52 10.85 27.13 -11.03
N ILE A 53 9.91 26.47 -10.36
CA ILE A 53 10.03 26.13 -8.92
C ILE A 53 11.27 25.27 -8.61
N LEU A 54 11.81 24.56 -9.63
CA LEU A 54 13.01 23.73 -9.48
C LEU A 54 14.28 24.56 -9.25
N SER A 55 14.26 25.85 -9.55
CA SER A 55 15.39 26.77 -9.34
C SER A 55 15.57 27.19 -7.87
N SER A 56 14.66 26.79 -6.99
CA SER A 56 14.68 27.16 -5.57
C SER A 56 14.41 25.96 -4.66
N TYR A 57 14.97 25.99 -3.45
CA TYR A 57 14.57 25.03 -2.42
C TYR A 57 13.08 25.19 -2.08
N PRO A 58 12.35 24.09 -1.79
CA PRO A 58 10.99 24.19 -1.30
C PRO A 58 10.94 24.86 0.09
N ASP A 59 9.76 25.29 0.50
CA ASP A 59 9.50 25.68 1.90
C ASP A 59 9.93 24.55 2.83
N ARG A 60 10.80 24.88 3.79
CA ARG A 60 11.40 23.92 4.72
C ARG A 60 10.36 23.15 5.53
N ASP A 61 9.23 23.78 5.83
CA ASP A 61 8.14 23.22 6.62
C ASP A 61 7.01 22.66 5.76
N TYR A 62 7.10 22.79 4.44
CA TYR A 62 6.06 22.38 3.48
C TYR A 62 4.66 22.87 3.91
N THR A 63 4.57 24.14 4.34
CA THR A 63 3.39 24.74 4.98
C THR A 63 2.12 24.58 4.11
N SER A 64 2.22 24.93 2.83
CA SER A 64 1.08 24.83 1.89
C SER A 64 0.63 23.37 1.70
N LEU A 65 1.57 22.45 1.54
CA LEU A 65 1.27 21.01 1.41
C LEU A 65 0.64 20.47 2.70
N ARG A 66 1.17 20.80 3.87
CA ARG A 66 0.60 20.37 5.17
C ARG A 66 -0.82 20.89 5.36
N ASN A 67 -1.09 22.14 5.01
CA ASN A 67 -2.45 22.68 5.05
C ASN A 67 -3.38 21.94 4.10
N THR A 68 -2.92 21.62 2.89
CA THR A 68 -3.71 20.85 1.92
C THR A 68 -4.01 19.43 2.41
N ILE A 69 -3.04 18.75 3.02
CA ILE A 69 -3.24 17.42 3.62
C ILE A 69 -4.19 17.54 4.83
N SER A 70 -4.05 18.58 5.63
CA SER A 70 -4.93 18.90 6.78
C SER A 70 -6.40 19.00 6.35
N GLU A 71 -6.66 19.76 5.30
CA GLU A 71 -8.01 19.89 4.71
C GLU A 71 -8.51 18.54 4.16
N TYR A 72 -7.66 17.81 3.42
CA TYR A 72 -8.00 16.53 2.82
C TYR A 72 -8.33 15.44 3.85
N CYS A 73 -7.55 15.38 4.92
CA CYS A 73 -7.69 14.39 5.99
C CYS A 73 -8.58 14.85 7.15
N ASN A 74 -9.01 16.11 7.15
CA ASN A 74 -9.76 16.75 8.24
C ASN A 74 -9.07 16.60 9.62
N ILE A 75 -7.78 16.95 9.70
CA ILE A 75 -6.96 16.90 10.92
C ILE A 75 -6.09 18.16 11.04
N PRO A 76 -5.54 18.48 12.25
CA PRO A 76 -4.62 19.60 12.41
C PRO A 76 -3.36 19.48 11.56
N ALA A 77 -2.90 20.58 10.95
CA ALA A 77 -1.69 20.59 10.11
C ALA A 77 -0.41 20.24 10.90
N GLU A 78 -0.38 20.51 12.20
CA GLU A 78 0.72 20.14 13.09
C GLU A 78 0.87 18.64 13.31
N PHE A 79 -0.15 17.82 12.99
CA PHE A 79 -0.07 16.36 13.07
C PHE A 79 0.62 15.73 11.86
N ILE A 80 0.97 16.53 10.83
CA ILE A 80 1.41 16.05 9.53
C ILE A 80 2.90 16.23 9.33
N LEU A 81 3.58 15.15 8.89
CA LEU A 81 4.97 15.16 8.45
C LEU A 81 5.04 14.67 7.00
N PRO A 82 5.25 15.53 6.00
CA PRO A 82 5.54 15.11 4.63
C PRO A 82 6.93 14.47 4.52
N GLY A 83 7.09 13.52 3.58
CA GLY A 83 8.36 12.84 3.35
C GLY A 83 8.54 12.40 1.89
N ASN A 84 9.75 11.97 1.57
CA ASN A 84 10.15 11.48 0.24
C ASN A 84 9.61 10.06 -0.01
N GLY A 85 8.28 9.95 -0.11
CA GLY A 85 7.53 8.68 -0.13
C GLY A 85 7.31 8.12 1.28
N SER A 86 6.36 7.19 1.39
CA SER A 86 6.10 6.48 2.66
C SER A 86 7.31 5.68 3.14
N SER A 87 8.19 5.23 2.24
CA SER A 87 9.40 4.48 2.58
C SER A 87 10.37 5.26 3.47
N GLU A 88 10.59 6.57 3.20
CA GLU A 88 11.39 7.43 4.10
C GLU A 88 10.75 7.49 5.49
N LEU A 89 9.43 7.64 5.54
CA LEU A 89 8.72 7.77 6.80
C LEU A 89 8.69 6.47 7.61
N ILE A 90 8.61 5.31 6.95
CA ILE A 90 8.76 4.00 7.59
C ILE A 90 10.14 3.90 8.25
N ALA A 91 11.21 4.21 7.50
CA ALA A 91 12.58 4.15 8.00
C ALA A 91 12.79 5.11 9.19
N LEU A 92 12.35 6.37 9.06
CA LEU A 92 12.45 7.39 10.13
C LEU A 92 11.67 6.98 11.38
N LEU A 93 10.45 6.43 11.22
CA LEU A 93 9.62 5.98 12.31
C LEU A 93 10.30 4.84 13.07
N ILE A 94 10.78 3.82 12.36
CA ILE A 94 11.49 2.68 12.96
C ILE A 94 12.78 3.17 13.66
N GLN A 95 13.53 4.05 13.01
CA GLN A 95 14.76 4.63 13.57
C GLN A 95 14.49 5.45 14.85
N GLU A 96 13.38 6.23 14.89
CA GLU A 96 13.05 7.02 16.08
C GLU A 96 12.50 6.14 17.21
N ARG A 97 11.64 5.17 16.88
CA ARG A 97 11.09 4.22 17.87
C ARG A 97 12.14 3.26 18.41
N ASN A 98 13.08 2.85 17.56
CA ASN A 98 14.11 1.85 17.87
C ASN A 98 13.52 0.61 18.60
N PRO A 99 12.51 -0.04 17.97
CA PRO A 99 11.77 -1.12 18.63
C PRO A 99 12.66 -2.32 18.94
N LYS A 100 12.34 -3.04 20.03
CA LYS A 100 13.04 -4.26 20.42
C LYS A 100 12.30 -5.51 19.94
N HIS A 101 10.98 -5.49 20.07
CA HIS A 101 10.13 -6.61 19.70
C HIS A 101 8.93 -6.10 18.89
N THR A 102 8.90 -6.42 17.61
CA THR A 102 7.86 -5.99 16.68
C THR A 102 6.94 -7.13 16.30
N LEU A 103 5.63 -6.91 16.40
CA LEU A 103 4.63 -7.78 15.77
C LEU A 103 4.21 -7.17 14.43
N ILE A 104 4.17 -7.99 13.39
CA ILE A 104 3.74 -7.61 12.04
C ILE A 104 2.51 -8.43 11.69
N LEU A 105 1.44 -7.78 11.23
CA LEU A 105 0.27 -8.49 10.69
C LEU A 105 0.60 -9.01 9.29
N GLY A 106 0.70 -10.32 9.13
CA GLY A 106 1.08 -10.98 7.86
C GLY A 106 0.01 -11.90 7.30
N PRO A 107 0.09 -12.24 6.00
CA PRO A 107 1.10 -11.79 5.03
C PRO A 107 1.02 -10.31 4.74
N THR A 108 2.15 -9.63 4.51
CA THR A 108 2.14 -8.20 4.23
C THR A 108 3.36 -7.73 3.40
N TYR A 109 3.55 -6.43 3.26
CA TYR A 109 4.61 -5.82 2.48
C TYR A 109 5.98 -6.03 3.11
N SER A 110 6.92 -6.60 2.36
CA SER A 110 8.24 -7.05 2.85
C SER A 110 9.18 -5.92 3.31
N GLU A 111 8.95 -4.68 2.88
CA GLU A 111 9.81 -3.57 3.28
C GLU A 111 9.73 -3.24 4.78
N TYR A 112 8.63 -3.60 5.46
CA TYR A 112 8.56 -3.43 6.92
C TYR A 112 9.60 -4.30 7.62
N SER A 113 9.64 -5.57 7.26
CA SER A 113 10.63 -6.53 7.79
C SER A 113 12.06 -6.11 7.41
N ARG A 114 12.26 -5.66 6.18
CA ARG A 114 13.56 -5.16 5.72
C ARG A 114 14.03 -3.97 6.55
N GLU A 115 13.20 -2.94 6.76
CA GLU A 115 13.60 -1.77 7.55
C GLU A 115 13.84 -2.13 9.04
N LEU A 116 13.02 -3.02 9.61
CA LEU A 116 13.24 -3.53 10.96
C LEU A 116 14.56 -4.29 11.11
N SER A 117 15.01 -5.00 10.08
CA SER A 117 16.29 -5.73 10.11
C SER A 117 17.50 -4.81 10.33
N PHE A 118 17.41 -3.55 9.89
CA PHE A 118 18.46 -2.55 10.12
C PHE A 118 18.45 -1.97 11.54
N SER A 119 17.32 -2.06 12.26
CA SER A 119 17.22 -1.60 13.65
C SER A 119 17.64 -2.63 14.67
N GLY A 120 17.82 -3.89 14.26
CA GLY A 120 18.07 -5.02 15.16
C GLY A 120 16.86 -5.46 15.98
N SER A 121 15.65 -5.06 15.58
CA SER A 121 14.40 -5.51 16.20
C SER A 121 14.16 -7.00 15.98
N THR A 122 13.74 -7.72 17.00
CA THR A 122 13.16 -9.06 16.84
C THR A 122 11.78 -8.91 16.21
N GLN A 123 11.52 -9.67 15.15
CA GLN A 123 10.28 -9.59 14.36
C GLN A 123 9.52 -10.89 14.47
N GLU A 124 8.22 -10.78 14.69
CA GLU A 124 7.30 -11.91 14.65
C GLU A 124 6.08 -11.54 13.83
N TYR A 125 5.44 -12.54 13.21
CA TYR A 125 4.24 -12.34 12.41
C TYR A 125 3.03 -12.94 13.11
N TYR A 126 1.94 -12.18 13.13
CA TYR A 126 0.61 -12.74 13.32
C TYR A 126 0.05 -13.10 11.94
N HIS A 127 -0.29 -14.37 11.74
CA HIS A 127 -0.75 -14.88 10.45
C HIS A 127 -2.25 -14.70 10.28
N LEU A 128 -2.66 -13.86 9.33
CA LEU A 128 -4.04 -13.87 8.85
C LEU A 128 -4.33 -15.23 8.20
N ARG A 129 -5.43 -15.86 8.60
CA ARG A 129 -5.75 -17.21 8.18
C ARG A 129 -6.61 -17.22 6.92
N GLU A 130 -6.30 -18.13 6.01
CA GLU A 130 -7.03 -18.28 4.75
C GLU A 130 -8.45 -18.79 4.97
N GLU A 131 -8.66 -19.69 5.96
CA GLU A 131 -9.98 -20.18 6.35
C GLU A 131 -10.93 -19.07 6.82
N ASP A 132 -10.40 -17.98 7.38
CA ASP A 132 -11.15 -16.78 7.77
C ASP A 132 -11.18 -15.73 6.65
N ASN A 133 -10.85 -16.09 5.40
CA ASN A 133 -10.74 -15.20 4.26
C ASN A 133 -9.79 -14.00 4.50
N PHE A 134 -8.74 -14.19 5.27
CA PHE A 134 -7.80 -13.16 5.71
C PHE A 134 -8.44 -11.99 6.46
N VAL A 135 -9.60 -12.22 7.09
CA VAL A 135 -10.22 -11.27 8.02
C VAL A 135 -9.58 -11.45 9.40
N LEU A 136 -9.23 -10.36 10.05
CA LEU A 136 -8.58 -10.38 11.36
C LEU A 136 -9.58 -10.74 12.47
N ASP A 137 -9.28 -11.78 13.25
CA ASP A 137 -9.91 -12.01 14.56
C ASP A 137 -9.24 -11.10 15.60
N VAL A 138 -9.91 -10.02 15.93
CA VAL A 138 -9.36 -8.97 16.81
C VAL A 138 -9.17 -9.46 18.25
N ASP A 139 -10.03 -10.36 18.72
CA ASP A 139 -9.92 -10.87 20.08
C ASP A 139 -8.73 -11.83 20.22
N ASP A 140 -8.50 -12.67 19.22
CA ASP A 140 -7.32 -13.53 19.16
C ASP A 140 -6.03 -12.70 18.97
N PHE A 141 -6.09 -11.70 18.10
CA PHE A 141 -4.97 -10.81 17.85
C PHE A 141 -4.55 -10.03 19.10
N CYS A 142 -5.51 -9.46 19.83
CA CYS A 142 -5.21 -8.74 21.08
C CYS A 142 -4.63 -9.67 22.16
N ARG A 143 -5.05 -10.94 22.23
CA ARG A 143 -4.42 -11.93 23.13
C ARG A 143 -2.96 -12.19 22.78
N THR A 144 -2.60 -12.12 21.50
CA THR A 144 -1.20 -12.29 21.05
C THR A 144 -0.32 -11.12 21.46
N LEU A 145 -0.90 -9.91 21.61
CA LEU A 145 -0.22 -8.69 22.05
C LEU A 145 -0.04 -8.65 23.59
N ASP A 146 0.50 -9.68 24.18
CA ASP A 146 0.54 -9.93 25.63
C ASP A 146 1.61 -9.15 26.44
N GLY A 147 2.07 -8.01 25.93
CA GLY A 147 3.10 -7.16 26.56
C GLY A 147 4.54 -7.52 26.20
N LYS A 148 4.75 -8.51 25.33
CA LYS A 148 6.06 -8.88 24.79
C LYS A 148 6.57 -7.85 23.77
N TYR A 149 5.65 -7.24 23.03
CA TYR A 149 5.95 -6.32 21.93
C TYR A 149 5.96 -4.87 22.41
N ASP A 150 6.78 -4.04 21.74
CA ASP A 150 6.82 -2.58 21.91
C ASP A 150 6.44 -1.83 20.63
N PHE A 151 6.27 -2.58 19.52
CA PHE A 151 5.87 -2.03 18.24
C PHE A 151 4.95 -2.97 17.47
N LEU A 152 3.92 -2.40 16.82
CA LEU A 152 2.97 -3.10 15.97
C LEU A 152 2.91 -2.45 14.60
N ILE A 153 2.97 -3.26 13.53
CA ILE A 153 2.82 -2.82 12.14
C ILE A 153 1.56 -3.44 11.53
N LEU A 154 0.67 -2.58 11.03
CA LEU A 154 -0.53 -2.93 10.29
C LEU A 154 -0.50 -2.27 8.91
N CYS A 155 -1.01 -2.95 7.88
CA CYS A 155 -1.30 -2.38 6.57
C CYS A 155 -2.81 -2.44 6.34
N ASN A 156 -3.47 -1.31 6.08
CA ASN A 156 -4.93 -1.25 6.00
C ASN A 156 -5.43 -0.31 4.88
N PRO A 157 -5.99 -0.82 3.77
CA PRO A 157 -6.12 -2.24 3.38
C PRO A 157 -4.79 -2.96 3.23
N ASN A 158 -4.78 -4.25 3.55
CA ASN A 158 -3.57 -5.04 3.55
C ASN A 158 -3.10 -5.47 2.14
N ASN A 159 -1.81 -5.49 1.93
CA ASN A 159 -1.16 -6.02 0.75
C ASN A 159 -0.37 -7.29 1.13
N PRO A 160 -0.70 -8.50 0.62
CA PRO A 160 -1.38 -8.75 -0.65
C PRO A 160 -2.87 -9.11 -0.53
N THR A 161 -3.45 -9.25 0.65
CA THR A 161 -4.77 -9.85 0.85
C THR A 161 -5.94 -8.96 0.41
N SER A 162 -5.72 -7.64 0.30
CA SER A 162 -6.77 -6.63 0.06
C SER A 162 -7.84 -6.56 1.18
N SER A 163 -7.69 -7.31 2.26
CA SER A 163 -8.56 -7.25 3.43
C SER A 163 -8.40 -5.93 4.18
N ALA A 164 -9.43 -5.53 4.91
CA ALA A 164 -9.40 -4.32 5.73
C ALA A 164 -9.89 -4.59 7.15
N ILE A 165 -9.37 -3.81 8.09
CA ILE A 165 -9.77 -3.76 9.50
C ILE A 165 -10.69 -2.55 9.66
N SER A 166 -11.85 -2.73 10.32
CA SER A 166 -12.78 -1.64 10.55
C SER A 166 -12.23 -0.59 11.51
N ILE A 167 -12.71 0.65 11.41
CA ILE A 167 -12.33 1.73 12.35
C ILE A 167 -12.61 1.36 13.82
N ASN A 168 -13.69 0.61 14.08
CA ASN A 168 -14.03 0.16 15.42
C ASN A 168 -13.01 -0.87 15.95
N ASP A 169 -12.59 -1.80 15.09
CA ASP A 169 -11.57 -2.79 15.44
C ASP A 169 -10.20 -2.15 15.57
N LEU A 170 -9.83 -1.21 14.67
CA LEU A 170 -8.61 -0.42 14.80
C LEU A 170 -8.58 0.35 16.13
N ARG A 171 -9.70 0.94 16.54
CA ARG A 171 -9.80 1.62 17.84
C ARG A 171 -9.54 0.66 19.00
N ARG A 172 -10.12 -0.55 18.97
CA ARG A 172 -9.91 -1.57 19.99
C ARG A 172 -8.44 -1.98 20.08
N ILE A 173 -7.80 -2.23 18.92
CA ILE A 173 -6.38 -2.60 18.84
C ILE A 173 -5.49 -1.48 19.36
N VAL A 174 -5.69 -0.24 18.89
CA VAL A 174 -4.86 0.91 19.30
C VAL A 174 -5.01 1.21 20.78
N SER A 175 -6.24 1.14 21.34
CA SER A 175 -6.50 1.29 22.78
C SER A 175 -5.77 0.22 23.58
N PHE A 176 -5.89 -1.06 23.18
CA PHE A 176 -5.21 -2.19 23.81
C PHE A 176 -3.69 -2.01 23.80
N CYS A 177 -3.14 -1.55 22.68
CA CYS A 177 -1.71 -1.24 22.53
C CYS A 177 -1.30 -0.05 23.42
N ASN A 178 -2.15 0.98 23.54
CA ASN A 178 -1.86 2.16 24.35
C ASN A 178 -1.71 1.81 25.84
N GLU A 179 -2.58 0.94 26.36
CA GLU A 179 -2.51 0.45 27.75
C GLU A 179 -1.21 -0.34 28.04
N ARG A 180 -0.55 -0.85 27.01
CA ARG A 180 0.66 -1.70 27.11
C ARG A 180 1.94 -1.00 26.59
N ASN A 181 1.85 0.30 26.28
CA ASN A 181 2.96 1.09 25.73
C ASN A 181 3.49 0.54 24.39
N ILE A 182 2.63 -0.12 23.60
CA ILE A 182 2.94 -0.57 22.25
C ILE A 182 2.63 0.57 21.28
N PHE A 183 3.60 0.97 20.48
CA PHE A 183 3.37 1.96 19.42
C PHE A 183 2.87 1.28 18.15
N VAL A 184 1.90 1.88 17.48
CA VAL A 184 1.25 1.33 16.30
C VAL A 184 1.56 2.16 15.06
N MET A 185 2.09 1.52 14.03
CA MET A 185 2.17 2.07 12.69
C MET A 185 1.08 1.45 11.82
N ILE A 186 0.27 2.28 11.15
CA ILE A 186 -0.73 1.81 10.18
C ILE A 186 -0.40 2.41 8.82
N ASP A 187 -0.07 1.55 7.86
CA ASP A 187 0.13 1.95 6.46
C ASP A 187 -1.21 1.93 5.71
N GLU A 188 -1.71 3.11 5.38
CA GLU A 188 -2.95 3.33 4.65
C GLU A 188 -2.72 3.68 3.16
N THR A 189 -1.64 3.18 2.56
CA THR A 189 -1.29 3.44 1.13
C THR A 189 -2.41 3.12 0.14
N TYR A 190 -3.35 2.26 0.50
CA TYR A 190 -4.46 1.84 -0.37
C TYR A 190 -5.84 2.30 0.10
N VAL A 191 -5.92 3.10 1.16
CA VAL A 191 -7.19 3.43 1.81
C VAL A 191 -8.18 4.17 0.91
N GLU A 192 -7.70 5.01 -0.01
CA GLU A 192 -8.53 5.78 -0.94
C GLU A 192 -9.33 4.89 -1.90
N PHE A 193 -8.90 3.65 -2.12
CA PHE A 193 -9.60 2.69 -2.99
C PHE A 193 -10.76 1.96 -2.30
N ALA A 194 -10.92 2.09 -0.99
CA ALA A 194 -11.99 1.42 -0.26
C ALA A 194 -13.39 1.93 -0.66
N PRO A 195 -14.43 1.08 -0.56
CA PRO A 195 -15.82 1.51 -0.82
C PRO A 195 -16.25 2.68 0.05
N ASP A 196 -15.93 2.64 1.33
CA ASP A 196 -16.03 3.80 2.25
C ASP A 196 -14.73 3.92 3.05
N ILE A 197 -14.05 5.04 2.86
CA ILE A 197 -12.79 5.34 3.56
C ILE A 197 -13.04 5.48 5.07
N ASN A 198 -14.17 6.05 5.47
CA ASN A 198 -14.45 6.36 6.87
C ASN A 198 -14.66 5.10 7.71
N GLU A 199 -15.06 3.99 7.07
CA GLU A 199 -15.23 2.71 7.76
C GLU A 199 -13.90 2.03 8.14
N ILE A 200 -12.78 2.43 7.50
CA ILE A 200 -11.51 1.70 7.66
C ILE A 200 -10.30 2.60 7.99
N THR A 201 -10.39 3.92 7.81
CA THR A 201 -9.28 4.82 8.15
C THR A 201 -9.13 5.04 9.65
N ALA A 202 -7.90 4.97 10.13
CA ALA A 202 -7.54 5.29 11.51
C ALA A 202 -7.17 6.77 11.73
N VAL A 203 -7.28 7.63 10.72
CA VAL A 203 -6.83 9.04 10.81
C VAL A 203 -7.49 9.78 11.97
N SER A 204 -8.79 9.60 12.20
CA SER A 204 -9.50 10.24 13.32
C SER A 204 -8.96 9.81 14.69
N LEU A 205 -8.43 8.58 14.81
CA LEU A 205 -7.87 8.06 16.06
C LEU A 205 -6.59 8.80 16.51
N THR A 206 -5.91 9.48 15.60
CA THR A 206 -4.72 10.28 15.95
C THR A 206 -5.03 11.49 16.84
N ARG A 207 -6.31 11.88 16.96
CA ARG A 207 -6.76 12.88 17.93
C ARG A 207 -6.91 12.33 19.35
N GLU A 208 -7.05 11.01 19.48
CA GLU A 208 -7.35 10.33 20.73
C GLU A 208 -6.14 9.59 21.29
N PHE A 209 -5.27 9.08 20.40
CA PHE A 209 -4.16 8.22 20.78
C PHE A 209 -2.81 8.81 20.31
N THR A 210 -1.84 8.86 21.22
CA THR A 210 -0.47 9.33 20.96
C THR A 210 0.51 8.20 20.63
N ASN A 211 0.09 6.94 20.78
CA ASN A 211 0.86 5.75 20.42
C ASN A 211 0.61 5.28 18.98
N LEU A 212 0.15 6.17 18.10
CA LEU A 212 -0.28 5.85 16.73
C LEU A 212 0.36 6.77 15.71
N MET A 213 0.83 6.22 14.60
CA MET A 213 1.17 6.97 13.39
C MET A 213 0.60 6.28 12.16
N ILE A 214 -0.09 7.08 11.32
CA ILE A 214 -0.64 6.65 10.04
C ILE A 214 0.30 7.08 8.93
N LEU A 215 0.54 6.21 7.94
CA LEU A 215 1.30 6.55 6.74
C LEU A 215 0.40 6.51 5.51
N ARG A 216 0.52 7.49 4.63
CA ARG A 216 -0.16 7.58 3.34
C ARG A 216 0.79 8.08 2.25
N GLY A 217 0.41 7.92 0.99
CA GLY A 217 1.20 8.41 -0.13
C GLY A 217 0.44 8.50 -1.44
N VAL A 218 1.01 9.21 -2.42
CA VAL A 218 0.39 9.47 -3.72
C VAL A 218 0.75 8.43 -4.79
N SER A 219 1.57 7.44 -4.43
CA SER A 219 2.15 6.49 -5.39
C SER A 219 1.11 5.61 -6.08
N LYS A 220 0.02 5.25 -5.39
CA LYS A 220 -0.94 4.25 -5.85
C LYS A 220 -2.21 4.88 -6.39
N PHE A 221 -2.99 5.55 -5.55
CA PHE A 221 -4.26 6.16 -5.93
C PHE A 221 -4.09 7.28 -6.97
N TYR A 222 -3.11 8.15 -6.77
CA TYR A 222 -2.83 9.27 -7.68
C TYR A 222 -1.88 8.92 -8.84
N ALA A 223 -1.53 7.63 -8.98
CA ALA A 223 -0.64 7.13 -10.03
C ALA A 223 0.69 7.90 -10.17
N ALA A 224 1.26 8.33 -9.04
CA ALA A 224 2.43 9.20 -9.00
C ALA A 224 3.63 8.60 -8.24
N PRO A 225 4.04 7.34 -8.48
CA PRO A 225 5.15 6.74 -7.73
C PRO A 225 6.49 7.49 -7.92
N GLY A 226 6.70 8.11 -9.09
CA GLY A 226 7.91 8.88 -9.40
C GLY A 226 7.98 10.24 -8.68
N MET A 227 6.88 10.77 -8.15
CA MET A 227 6.88 12.04 -7.39
C MET A 227 7.51 11.89 -6.00
N ARG A 228 7.59 10.67 -5.49
CA ARG A 228 8.17 10.36 -4.19
C ARG A 228 7.55 11.20 -3.05
N LEU A 229 6.22 11.30 -3.01
CA LEU A 229 5.51 11.97 -1.93
C LEU A 229 4.76 10.94 -1.07
N GLY A 230 5.03 10.98 0.23
CA GLY A 230 4.24 10.36 1.30
C GLY A 230 4.05 11.34 2.45
N TYR A 231 3.18 11.00 3.37
CA TYR A 231 2.99 11.77 4.59
C TYR A 231 2.59 10.87 5.76
N GLY A 232 3.10 11.24 6.94
CA GLY A 232 2.76 10.62 8.20
C GLY A 232 1.84 11.52 9.01
N ILE A 233 0.94 10.90 9.78
CA ILE A 233 -0.06 11.58 10.61
C ILE A 233 0.00 11.01 12.02
N THR A 234 0.22 11.86 13.03
CA THR A 234 0.18 11.47 14.45
C THR A 234 -0.20 12.64 15.32
N GLY A 235 -0.95 12.38 16.40
CA GLY A 235 -1.21 13.37 17.45
C GLY A 235 -0.06 13.51 18.45
N ASN A 236 0.97 12.68 18.35
CA ASN A 236 2.15 12.75 19.21
C ASN A 236 3.15 13.80 18.66
N LEU A 237 2.95 15.06 19.05
CA LEU A 237 3.76 16.19 18.54
C LEU A 237 5.23 16.09 18.94
N GLU A 238 5.54 15.53 20.10
CA GLU A 238 6.93 15.32 20.52
C GLU A 238 7.63 14.29 19.64
N PHE A 239 6.97 13.16 19.38
CA PHE A 239 7.47 12.13 18.50
C PHE A 239 7.67 12.66 17.07
N LEU A 240 6.69 13.39 16.55
CA LEU A 240 6.77 14.00 15.23
C LEU A 240 7.92 15.02 15.12
N ARG A 241 8.17 15.82 16.17
CA ARG A 241 9.32 16.73 16.23
C ARG A 241 10.65 15.98 16.15
N LYS A 242 10.80 14.87 16.90
CA LYS A 242 12.01 14.03 16.87
C LYS A 242 12.23 13.40 15.50
N MET A 243 11.17 12.92 14.85
CA MET A 243 11.27 12.43 13.47
C MET A 243 11.72 13.53 12.51
N LYS A 244 11.15 14.74 12.62
CA LYS A 244 11.53 15.88 11.80
C LYS A 244 12.99 16.29 11.97
N GLU A 245 13.54 16.18 13.18
CA GLU A 245 14.96 16.47 13.46
C GLU A 245 15.91 15.48 12.79
N LYS A 246 15.47 14.21 12.60
CA LYS A 246 16.23 13.19 11.90
C LYS A 246 16.03 13.19 10.39
N GLN A 247 14.95 13.82 9.92
CA GLN A 247 14.67 13.90 8.49
C GLN A 247 15.72 14.74 7.77
N VAL A 248 16.21 14.24 6.62
CA VAL A 248 17.13 15.00 5.77
C VAL A 248 16.45 16.30 5.32
N PRO A 249 17.05 17.48 5.56
CA PRO A 249 16.46 18.75 5.15
C PRO A 249 16.15 18.74 3.64
N TRP A 250 14.96 19.22 3.28
CA TRP A 250 14.48 19.27 1.88
C TRP A 250 14.47 17.92 1.16
N SER A 251 14.27 16.81 1.88
CA SER A 251 14.21 15.47 1.28
C SER A 251 13.09 15.32 0.25
N LEU A 252 11.94 15.95 0.48
CA LEU A 252 10.86 16.02 -0.50
C LEU A 252 11.14 17.14 -1.51
N ASN A 253 11.15 16.79 -2.79
CA ASN A 253 11.42 17.74 -3.88
C ASN A 253 10.25 18.70 -4.14
N SER A 254 10.55 19.88 -4.73
CA SER A 254 9.57 20.93 -5.00
C SER A 254 8.41 20.48 -5.88
N LEU A 255 8.66 19.67 -6.93
CA LEU A 255 7.61 19.13 -7.79
C LEU A 255 6.70 18.16 -7.03
N GLY A 256 7.27 17.30 -6.18
CA GLY A 256 6.49 16.38 -5.35
C GLY A 256 5.57 17.13 -4.38
N ALA A 257 6.05 18.19 -3.75
CA ALA A 257 5.24 19.02 -2.87
C ALA A 257 4.09 19.70 -3.61
N LEU A 258 4.38 20.39 -4.72
CA LEU A 258 3.36 21.03 -5.57
C LEU A 258 2.36 20.01 -6.15
N ALA A 259 2.86 18.86 -6.62
CA ALA A 259 2.00 17.80 -7.13
C ALA A 259 1.01 17.30 -6.08
N GLY A 260 1.46 17.11 -4.83
CA GLY A 260 0.61 16.73 -3.71
C GLY A 260 -0.53 17.72 -3.48
N GLU A 261 -0.23 19.03 -3.47
CA GLU A 261 -1.24 20.08 -3.33
C GLU A 261 -2.29 20.04 -4.44
N LEU A 262 -1.87 19.78 -5.67
CA LEU A 262 -2.76 19.71 -6.82
C LEU A 262 -3.59 18.43 -6.82
N MET A 263 -2.97 17.27 -6.55
CA MET A 263 -3.62 15.96 -6.55
C MET A 263 -4.73 15.86 -5.49
N LEU A 264 -4.44 16.29 -4.26
CA LEU A 264 -5.39 16.19 -3.14
C LEU A 264 -6.61 17.11 -3.32
N LYS A 265 -6.50 18.14 -4.17
CA LYS A 265 -7.60 19.06 -4.54
C LYS A 265 -8.35 18.64 -5.81
N ASP A 266 -7.86 17.65 -6.56
CA ASP A 266 -8.50 17.21 -7.82
C ASP A 266 -9.69 16.26 -7.56
N LYS A 267 -10.81 16.84 -7.13
CA LYS A 267 -12.03 16.09 -6.79
C LYS A 267 -12.58 15.29 -7.98
N ASN A 268 -12.38 15.77 -9.23
CA ASN A 268 -12.83 15.03 -10.41
C ASN A 268 -12.03 13.76 -10.62
N TYR A 269 -10.71 13.83 -10.54
CA TYR A 269 -9.83 12.67 -10.63
C TYR A 269 -10.14 11.65 -9.52
N ILE A 270 -10.29 12.12 -8.27
CA ILE A 270 -10.64 11.28 -7.13
C ILE A 270 -11.94 10.51 -7.39
N ARG A 271 -13.00 11.20 -7.84
CA ARG A 271 -14.29 10.57 -8.16
C ARG A 271 -14.16 9.56 -9.29
N GLN A 272 -13.58 9.95 -10.43
CA GLN A 272 -13.41 9.06 -11.59
C GLN A 272 -12.60 7.82 -11.27
N THR A 273 -11.53 7.96 -10.48
CA THR A 273 -10.73 6.83 -10.00
C THR A 273 -11.56 5.87 -9.15
N ARG A 274 -12.31 6.41 -8.18
CA ARG A 274 -13.17 5.57 -7.31
C ARG A 274 -14.25 4.86 -8.11
N ASP A 275 -14.93 5.55 -9.01
CA ASP A 275 -15.98 4.97 -9.86
C ASP A 275 -15.42 3.82 -10.70
N LEU A 276 -14.27 4.02 -11.36
CA LEU A 276 -13.61 2.98 -12.14
C LEU A 276 -13.24 1.75 -11.28
N ILE A 277 -12.54 1.99 -10.17
CA ILE A 277 -12.03 0.88 -9.35
C ILE A 277 -13.17 0.10 -8.68
N LEU A 278 -14.20 0.77 -8.19
CA LEU A 278 -15.33 0.10 -7.54
C LEU A 278 -16.16 -0.72 -8.54
N SER A 279 -16.44 -0.16 -9.73
CA SER A 279 -17.18 -0.87 -10.77
C SER A 279 -16.40 -2.08 -11.29
N GLU A 280 -15.12 -1.91 -11.61
CA GLU A 280 -14.28 -3.00 -12.12
C GLU A 280 -13.98 -4.07 -11.07
N ARG A 281 -13.82 -3.70 -9.79
CA ARG A 281 -13.69 -4.67 -8.70
C ARG A 281 -14.91 -5.58 -8.63
N THR A 282 -16.10 -5.00 -8.66
CA THR A 282 -17.37 -5.74 -8.64
C THR A 282 -17.49 -6.65 -9.86
N HIS A 283 -17.16 -6.14 -11.05
CA HIS A 283 -17.17 -6.91 -12.29
C HIS A 283 -16.21 -8.10 -12.24
N LEU A 284 -14.96 -7.88 -11.84
CA LEU A 284 -13.92 -8.90 -11.76
C LEU A 284 -14.28 -9.98 -10.73
N LEU A 285 -14.72 -9.62 -9.53
CA LEU A 285 -15.12 -10.60 -8.51
C LEU A 285 -16.26 -11.47 -9.02
N LYS A 286 -17.31 -10.88 -9.61
CA LYS A 286 -18.43 -11.65 -10.19
C LYS A 286 -18.01 -12.56 -11.36
N ALA A 287 -17.09 -12.14 -12.20
CA ALA A 287 -16.57 -12.97 -13.29
C ALA A 287 -15.76 -14.15 -12.76
N LEU A 288 -14.92 -13.93 -11.74
CA LEU A 288 -14.07 -14.94 -11.12
C LEU A 288 -14.85 -16.00 -10.34
N GLU A 289 -16.04 -15.67 -9.79
CA GLU A 289 -16.94 -16.66 -9.15
C GLU A 289 -17.30 -17.84 -10.08
N ASN A 290 -17.27 -17.61 -11.39
CA ASN A 290 -17.56 -18.64 -12.38
C ASN A 290 -16.33 -19.42 -12.86
N ILE A 291 -15.14 -19.17 -12.29
CA ILE A 291 -13.88 -19.83 -12.66
C ILE A 291 -13.40 -20.68 -11.47
N PRO A 292 -13.76 -21.97 -11.40
CA PRO A 292 -13.49 -22.82 -10.23
C PRO A 292 -11.98 -23.07 -9.99
N THR A 293 -11.13 -22.70 -10.95
CA THR A 293 -9.67 -22.75 -10.80
C THR A 293 -9.17 -21.82 -9.70
N TYR A 294 -9.93 -20.76 -9.36
CA TYR A 294 -9.49 -19.73 -8.41
C TYR A 294 -10.50 -19.49 -7.31
N LYS A 295 -10.00 -19.30 -6.09
CA LYS A 295 -10.76 -18.73 -4.96
C LYS A 295 -10.43 -17.27 -4.82
N THR A 296 -11.45 -16.42 -4.66
CA THR A 296 -11.36 -14.99 -4.39
C THR A 296 -11.61 -14.70 -2.92
N TYR A 297 -11.25 -13.48 -2.49
CA TYR A 297 -11.43 -12.99 -1.13
C TYR A 297 -12.06 -11.60 -1.15
N PRO A 298 -12.67 -11.12 -0.03
CA PRO A 298 -13.13 -9.74 0.10
C PRO A 298 -11.99 -8.76 -0.19
N ALA A 299 -12.25 -7.72 -0.99
CA ALA A 299 -11.22 -6.79 -1.46
C ALA A 299 -11.60 -5.33 -1.24
N TYR A 300 -10.70 -4.58 -0.58
CA TYR A 300 -10.87 -3.16 -0.27
C TYR A 300 -9.87 -2.26 -1.03
N ALA A 301 -8.74 -2.81 -1.48
CA ALA A 301 -7.74 -2.09 -2.28
C ALA A 301 -8.06 -2.14 -3.78
N ASN A 302 -7.15 -1.62 -4.61
CA ASN A 302 -7.24 -1.71 -6.08
C ASN A 302 -6.65 -2.99 -6.66
N PHE A 303 -6.62 -4.08 -5.92
CA PHE A 303 -6.11 -5.37 -6.38
C PHE A 303 -6.88 -6.53 -5.74
N LEU A 304 -6.80 -7.68 -6.39
CA LEU A 304 -7.38 -8.94 -5.93
C LEU A 304 -6.28 -9.95 -5.67
N LEU A 305 -6.41 -10.70 -4.56
CA LEU A 305 -5.65 -11.91 -4.28
C LEU A 305 -6.48 -13.11 -4.73
N LEU A 306 -5.86 -14.03 -5.47
CA LEU A 306 -6.48 -15.30 -5.86
C LEU A 306 -5.65 -16.47 -5.35
N LYS A 307 -6.33 -17.47 -4.76
CA LYS A 307 -5.73 -18.79 -4.52
C LYS A 307 -6.00 -19.70 -5.71
N ILE A 308 -4.99 -20.40 -6.18
CA ILE A 308 -5.11 -21.39 -7.23
C ILE A 308 -5.57 -22.71 -6.59
N GLN A 309 -6.72 -23.21 -7.02
CA GLN A 309 -7.33 -24.45 -6.51
C GLN A 309 -7.12 -25.65 -7.44
N LYS A 310 -6.69 -25.42 -8.70
CA LYS A 310 -6.46 -26.49 -9.69
C LYS A 310 -5.17 -27.23 -9.36
N PRO A 311 -5.22 -28.55 -9.08
CA PRO A 311 -4.04 -29.35 -8.81
C PRO A 311 -3.01 -29.29 -9.95
N GLY A 312 -1.74 -29.07 -9.59
CA GLY A 312 -0.63 -29.04 -10.54
C GLY A 312 -0.43 -27.70 -11.27
N LEU A 313 -1.34 -26.74 -11.11
CA LEU A 313 -1.15 -25.37 -11.61
C LEU A 313 -0.48 -24.52 -10.53
N THR A 314 0.68 -23.94 -10.85
CA THR A 314 1.43 -23.10 -9.91
C THR A 314 1.21 -21.60 -10.19
N SER A 315 1.50 -20.75 -9.21
CA SER A 315 1.49 -19.28 -9.37
C SER A 315 2.46 -18.83 -10.48
N ARG A 316 3.56 -19.56 -10.65
CA ARG A 316 4.53 -19.33 -11.72
C ARG A 316 3.96 -19.65 -13.10
N ASP A 317 3.22 -20.74 -13.25
CA ASP A 317 2.61 -21.10 -14.52
C ASP A 317 1.60 -20.04 -14.97
N VAL A 318 0.78 -19.54 -14.03
CA VAL A 318 -0.16 -18.43 -14.29
C VAL A 318 0.57 -17.15 -14.65
N PHE A 319 1.64 -16.81 -13.91
CA PHE A 319 2.48 -15.66 -14.23
C PHE A 319 3.06 -15.78 -15.65
N ASP A 320 3.64 -16.93 -16.00
CA ASP A 320 4.26 -17.17 -17.29
C ASP A 320 3.23 -17.10 -18.44
N ALA A 321 2.02 -17.63 -18.25
CA ALA A 321 0.94 -17.51 -19.21
C ALA A 321 0.50 -16.06 -19.45
N CYS A 322 0.39 -15.27 -18.39
CA CYS A 322 0.03 -13.85 -18.45
C CYS A 322 1.11 -13.01 -19.10
N ILE A 323 2.37 -13.15 -18.64
CA ILE A 323 3.48 -12.26 -19.13
C ILE A 323 3.80 -12.51 -20.60
N ARG A 324 3.68 -13.74 -21.12
CA ARG A 324 3.83 -14.05 -22.56
C ARG A 324 2.81 -13.31 -23.44
N GLN A 325 1.71 -12.83 -22.86
CA GLN A 325 0.70 -12.00 -23.51
C GLN A 325 0.82 -10.52 -23.11
N GLY A 326 1.93 -10.11 -22.49
CA GLY A 326 2.19 -8.74 -22.07
C GLY A 326 1.46 -8.33 -20.78
N LEU A 327 0.89 -9.28 -20.00
CA LEU A 327 0.19 -8.95 -18.76
C LEU A 327 1.04 -9.36 -17.54
N MET A 328 1.68 -8.39 -16.90
CA MET A 328 2.56 -8.61 -15.76
C MET A 328 1.76 -8.62 -14.46
N ILE A 329 1.31 -9.78 -14.01
CA ILE A 329 0.69 -9.98 -12.69
C ILE A 329 1.75 -10.19 -11.60
N ARG A 330 1.35 -10.45 -10.37
CA ARG A 330 2.25 -10.79 -9.24
C ARG A 330 2.12 -12.26 -8.88
N ASP A 331 3.19 -13.02 -9.02
CA ASP A 331 3.40 -14.29 -8.34
C ASP A 331 3.64 -14.03 -6.84
N CYS A 332 2.79 -14.58 -5.97
CA CYS A 332 2.83 -14.33 -4.53
C CYS A 332 3.65 -15.34 -3.74
N SER A 333 4.38 -16.24 -4.38
CA SER A 333 5.20 -17.29 -3.72
C SER A 333 6.28 -16.75 -2.78
N SER A 334 6.60 -15.44 -2.87
CA SER A 334 7.59 -14.78 -2.01
C SER A 334 7.00 -14.06 -0.80
N PHE A 335 5.67 -14.06 -0.64
CA PHE A 335 5.06 -13.48 0.54
C PHE A 335 5.16 -14.44 1.72
N GLU A 336 5.79 -14.00 2.78
CA GLU A 336 5.81 -14.71 4.05
C GLU A 336 4.40 -14.83 4.64
N CYS A 337 4.10 -15.87 5.37
CA CYS A 337 2.79 -16.18 5.92
C CYS A 337 1.69 -16.48 4.87
N LEU A 338 2.05 -16.81 3.65
CA LEU A 338 1.11 -17.15 2.58
C LEU A 338 1.44 -18.55 2.05
N ASP A 339 0.76 -19.56 2.60
CA ASP A 339 0.98 -20.96 2.25
C ASP A 339 0.11 -21.37 1.06
N GLY A 340 0.74 -21.90 0.02
CA GLY A 340 0.08 -22.37 -1.19
C GLY A 340 0.36 -21.52 -2.41
N GLU A 341 -0.44 -21.72 -3.44
CA GLU A 341 -0.28 -21.09 -4.74
C GLU A 341 -1.20 -19.87 -4.88
N TYR A 342 -0.63 -18.67 -4.87
CA TYR A 342 -1.39 -17.43 -4.94
C TYR A 342 -0.84 -16.50 -6.01
N ILE A 343 -1.74 -15.78 -6.67
CA ILE A 343 -1.44 -14.66 -7.54
C ILE A 343 -2.16 -13.40 -7.06
N ARG A 344 -1.59 -12.24 -7.34
CA ARG A 344 -2.24 -10.94 -7.11
C ARG A 344 -2.14 -10.11 -8.38
N PHE A 345 -3.21 -9.42 -8.72
CA PHE A 345 -3.21 -8.44 -9.79
C PHE A 345 -4.05 -7.20 -9.43
N CYS A 346 -3.62 -6.04 -9.87
CA CYS A 346 -4.39 -4.82 -9.67
C CYS A 346 -5.50 -4.68 -10.72
N ILE A 347 -6.48 -3.87 -10.38
CA ILE A 347 -7.59 -3.52 -11.25
C ILE A 347 -7.09 -2.51 -12.26
N MET A 348 -7.26 -2.80 -13.54
CA MET A 348 -6.86 -1.99 -14.67
C MET A 348 -8.08 -1.43 -15.43
N HIS A 349 -7.90 -0.88 -16.63
CA HIS A 349 -9.00 -0.52 -17.49
C HIS A 349 -9.80 -1.76 -17.94
N PRO A 350 -11.12 -1.62 -18.25
CA PRO A 350 -12.00 -2.74 -18.59
C PRO A 350 -11.44 -3.66 -19.67
N GLN A 351 -10.80 -3.10 -20.70
CA GLN A 351 -10.21 -3.88 -21.80
C GLN A 351 -9.08 -4.79 -21.32
N ASP A 352 -8.18 -4.29 -20.47
CA ASP A 352 -7.08 -5.09 -19.94
C ASP A 352 -7.57 -6.13 -18.93
N ASN A 353 -8.55 -5.76 -18.09
CA ASN A 353 -9.19 -6.70 -17.17
C ASN A 353 -9.87 -7.87 -17.93
N THR A 354 -10.54 -7.59 -19.05
CA THR A 354 -11.13 -8.62 -19.90
C THR A 354 -10.07 -9.55 -20.51
N ARG A 355 -8.94 -8.99 -20.96
CA ARG A 355 -7.81 -9.80 -21.47
C ARG A 355 -7.26 -10.73 -20.39
N LEU A 356 -7.08 -10.21 -19.16
CA LEU A 356 -6.62 -11.01 -18.03
C LEU A 356 -7.61 -12.14 -17.70
N LEU A 357 -8.92 -11.85 -17.60
CA LEU A 357 -9.95 -12.86 -17.35
C LEU A 357 -9.93 -13.98 -18.41
N HIS A 358 -9.71 -13.61 -19.67
CA HIS A 358 -9.63 -14.60 -20.77
C HIS A 358 -8.50 -15.60 -20.56
N ILE A 359 -7.31 -15.11 -20.17
CA ILE A 359 -6.17 -15.98 -19.87
C ILE A 359 -6.48 -16.85 -18.65
N LEU A 360 -6.96 -16.27 -17.56
CA LEU A 360 -7.27 -17.01 -16.33
C LEU A 360 -8.31 -18.10 -16.56
N THR A 361 -9.29 -17.86 -17.43
CA THR A 361 -10.32 -18.86 -17.78
C THR A 361 -9.77 -20.02 -18.61
N SER A 362 -8.71 -19.79 -19.38
CA SER A 362 -8.10 -20.81 -20.26
C SER A 362 -7.15 -21.76 -19.54
N LEU A 363 -6.76 -21.47 -18.31
CA LEU A 363 -5.83 -22.26 -17.48
C LEU A 363 -6.58 -23.25 -16.59
#